data_e1a54e5e466eb3199dae766e7e19a48a
#
_entry.id   e1a54e5e466eb3199dae766e7e19a48a
#
_cell.length_a   1.000
_cell.length_b   1.000
_cell.length_c   1.000
_cell.angle_alpha   90.00
_cell.angle_beta   90.00
_cell.angle_gamma   90.00
#
_symmetry.space_group_name_H-M   'P 1'
#
loop_
_entity.id
_entity.type
_entity.pdbx_description
1 polymer ?
#
loop_
_entity_poly.entity_id
_entity_poly.type
_entity_poly.pdbx_seq_one_letter_code
_entity_poly.pdbx_strand_id
1 'polypeptide(L)'
;RKVVDNVNLNVKKGEVVGISGLMGAGRTELAMSLFGKSYGSNISGELYINGEEVHLNTVQEAIHKKLAYVTEDRKGNGLILSNPIKINTTLANLDEISKHTVIDKDKEYNVAVDYKNKLNTKCPTVEQNVGNLSGGNQQKVLLAKWMFTDPDILILDEPTRGIDVGAKYEIYCIINQLVAEGKSVIMISSELPEILGMCDRIYVMNEGKIVGELAGSEATQELIM
;
A
#
# COMPACT_ATOMS: atom_id res chain seq x y z
N ARG A 1 -8.78 8.68 -24.37
CA ARG A 1 -7.57 9.25 -23.76
C ARG A 1 -6.87 8.15 -22.95
N LYS A 2 -5.56 7.96 -23.10
CA LYS A 2 -4.78 7.11 -22.19
C LYS A 2 -4.71 7.79 -20.84
N VAL A 3 -5.00 7.03 -19.78
CA VAL A 3 -4.92 7.52 -18.39
C VAL A 3 -3.48 7.43 -17.88
N VAL A 4 -2.77 6.37 -18.27
CA VAL A 4 -1.33 6.16 -18.03
C VAL A 4 -0.67 5.95 -19.38
N ASP A 5 0.38 6.68 -19.69
CA ASP A 5 1.02 6.67 -21.00
C ASP A 5 2.55 6.60 -20.90
N ASN A 6 3.11 5.45 -21.25
CA ASN A 6 4.54 5.20 -21.32
C ASN A 6 5.30 5.59 -20.03
N VAL A 7 4.82 5.13 -18.90
CA VAL A 7 5.46 5.36 -17.59
C VAL A 7 6.57 4.32 -17.40
N ASN A 8 7.76 4.80 -17.02
CA ASN A 8 8.89 3.98 -16.61
C ASN A 8 9.31 4.38 -15.20
N LEU A 9 9.33 3.45 -14.28
CA LEU A 9 9.78 3.66 -12.90
C LEU A 9 10.45 2.40 -12.36
N ASN A 10 11.24 2.57 -11.32
CA ASN A 10 11.80 1.46 -10.57
C ASN A 10 11.84 1.78 -9.08
N VAL A 11 11.87 0.77 -8.24
CA VAL A 11 12.09 0.87 -6.80
C VAL A 11 13.15 -0.15 -6.40
N LYS A 12 14.07 0.26 -5.54
CA LYS A 12 15.14 -0.62 -5.02
C LYS A 12 14.71 -1.22 -3.68
N LYS A 13 15.33 -2.33 -3.33
CA LYS A 13 15.16 -2.95 -2.03
C LYS A 13 15.60 -1.98 -0.91
N GLY A 14 14.74 -1.79 0.09
CA GLY A 14 15.00 -0.87 1.19
C GLY A 14 14.89 0.61 0.82
N GLU A 15 14.10 0.94 -0.22
CA GLU A 15 13.88 2.31 -0.70
C GLU A 15 12.40 2.71 -0.57
N VAL A 16 12.16 3.96 -0.26
CA VAL A 16 10.85 4.60 -0.42
C VAL A 16 10.88 5.46 -1.67
N VAL A 17 10.13 5.08 -2.68
CA VAL A 17 9.94 5.89 -3.90
C VAL A 17 8.60 6.59 -3.83
N GLY A 18 8.62 7.93 -3.92
CA GLY A 18 7.42 8.75 -3.97
C GLY A 18 6.89 8.92 -5.40
N ILE A 19 5.57 8.88 -5.56
CA ILE A 19 4.91 9.34 -6.79
C ILE A 19 4.06 10.55 -6.43
N SER A 20 4.53 11.73 -6.82
CA SER A 20 3.84 13.01 -6.66
C SER A 20 3.14 13.42 -7.95
N GLY A 21 2.19 14.34 -7.84
CA GLY A 21 1.49 14.91 -8.99
C GLY A 21 0.12 15.46 -8.61
N LEU A 22 -0.47 16.23 -9.50
CA LEU A 22 -1.79 16.82 -9.30
C LEU A 22 -2.89 15.72 -9.26
N MET A 23 -4.03 16.07 -8.67
CA MET A 23 -5.21 15.21 -8.68
C MET A 23 -5.60 14.87 -10.12
N GLY A 24 -5.85 13.58 -10.39
CA GLY A 24 -6.14 13.11 -11.75
C GLY A 24 -4.92 12.90 -12.65
N ALA A 25 -3.69 12.98 -12.11
CA ALA A 25 -2.48 12.67 -12.88
C ALA A 25 -2.33 11.21 -13.29
N GLY A 26 -3.18 10.28 -12.77
CA GLY A 26 -3.14 8.86 -13.11
C GLY A 26 -2.34 7.99 -12.14
N ARG A 27 -2.03 8.50 -10.95
CA ARG A 27 -1.19 7.81 -9.93
C ARG A 27 -1.84 6.52 -9.42
N THR A 28 -3.09 6.59 -9.01
CA THR A 28 -3.87 5.42 -8.55
C THR A 28 -4.04 4.40 -9.67
N GLU A 29 -4.34 4.86 -10.89
CA GLU A 29 -4.49 3.98 -12.04
C GLU A 29 -3.18 3.28 -12.40
N LEU A 30 -2.04 3.97 -12.26
CA LEU A 30 -0.72 3.35 -12.41
C LEU A 30 -0.52 2.25 -11.36
N ALA A 31 -0.77 2.53 -10.08
CA ALA A 31 -0.66 1.56 -8.99
C ALA A 31 -1.53 0.31 -9.25
N MET A 32 -2.79 0.53 -9.60
CA MET A 32 -3.74 -0.55 -9.88
C MET A 32 -3.38 -1.34 -11.14
N SER A 33 -2.73 -0.72 -12.13
CA SER A 33 -2.24 -1.42 -13.31
C SER A 33 -1.08 -2.37 -12.98
N LEU A 34 -0.22 -2.01 -12.03
CA LEU A 34 0.87 -2.84 -11.52
C LEU A 34 0.35 -3.97 -10.63
N PHE A 35 -0.71 -3.71 -9.86
CA PHE A 35 -1.30 -4.67 -8.94
C PHE A 35 -2.37 -5.55 -9.62
N GLY A 36 -1.89 -6.46 -10.50
CA GLY A 36 -2.73 -7.45 -11.15
C GLY A 36 -3.74 -6.89 -12.16
N LYS A 37 -3.45 -5.72 -12.75
CA LYS A 37 -4.34 -5.02 -13.68
C LYS A 37 -5.76 -4.85 -13.11
N SER A 38 -5.84 -4.55 -11.83
CA SER A 38 -7.08 -4.57 -11.04
C SER A 38 -8.08 -3.49 -11.46
N TYR A 39 -7.65 -2.49 -12.23
CA TYR A 39 -8.53 -1.44 -12.76
C TYR A 39 -8.05 -0.95 -14.12
N GLY A 40 -8.99 -0.71 -15.04
CA GLY A 40 -8.72 -0.17 -16.36
C GLY A 40 -8.83 -1.23 -17.48
N SER A 41 -8.56 -0.79 -18.69
CA SER A 41 -8.58 -1.62 -19.90
C SER A 41 -7.39 -1.31 -20.80
N ASN A 42 -7.03 -2.26 -21.67
CA ASN A 42 -5.88 -2.12 -22.59
C ASN A 42 -4.56 -1.81 -21.87
N ILE A 43 -4.35 -2.41 -20.70
CA ILE A 43 -3.12 -2.26 -19.92
C ILE A 43 -2.02 -3.09 -20.62
N SER A 44 -0.91 -2.42 -20.93
CA SER A 44 0.26 -3.02 -21.58
C SER A 44 1.53 -2.44 -20.96
N GLY A 45 2.62 -3.16 -21.04
CA GLY A 45 3.92 -2.81 -20.50
C GLY A 45 4.64 -4.03 -19.97
N GLU A 46 5.87 -3.85 -19.55
CA GLU A 46 6.71 -4.88 -18.98
C GLU A 46 6.93 -4.58 -17.48
N LEU A 47 6.89 -5.61 -16.67
CA LEU A 47 7.15 -5.54 -15.23
C LEU A 47 8.26 -6.53 -14.90
N TYR A 48 9.27 -6.05 -14.15
CA TYR A 48 10.39 -6.87 -13.71
C TYR A 48 10.47 -6.86 -12.19
N ILE A 49 10.65 -8.03 -11.59
CA ILE A 49 10.91 -8.19 -10.16
C ILE A 49 12.23 -8.94 -10.02
N ASN A 50 13.21 -8.31 -9.34
CA ASN A 50 14.57 -8.85 -9.19
C ASN A 50 15.23 -9.22 -10.53
N GLY A 51 14.95 -8.46 -11.59
CA GLY A 51 15.50 -8.68 -12.93
C GLY A 51 14.79 -9.75 -13.77
N GLU A 52 13.76 -10.40 -13.24
CA GLU A 52 12.92 -11.35 -13.96
C GLU A 52 11.63 -10.69 -14.42
N GLU A 53 11.28 -10.88 -15.69
CA GLU A 53 9.99 -10.42 -16.22
C GLU A 53 8.85 -11.21 -15.60
N VAL A 54 7.82 -10.49 -15.14
CA VAL A 54 6.63 -11.08 -14.52
C VAL A 54 5.36 -10.58 -15.20
N HIS A 55 4.39 -11.46 -15.33
CA HIS A 55 3.08 -11.13 -15.88
C HIS A 55 2.03 -11.23 -14.76
N LEU A 56 1.51 -10.08 -14.36
CA LEU A 56 0.51 -9.99 -13.30
C LEU A 56 -0.84 -9.59 -13.92
N ASN A 57 -1.69 -10.57 -14.18
CA ASN A 57 -3.01 -10.36 -14.78
C ASN A 57 -4.14 -10.40 -13.73
N THR A 58 -3.83 -10.86 -12.52
CA THR A 58 -4.77 -10.94 -11.41
C THR A 58 -4.13 -10.46 -10.11
N VAL A 59 -4.97 -10.03 -9.16
CA VAL A 59 -4.54 -9.63 -7.82
C VAL A 59 -3.85 -10.80 -7.09
N GLN A 60 -4.33 -12.03 -7.28
CA GLN A 60 -3.72 -13.22 -6.68
C GLN A 60 -2.29 -13.42 -7.20
N GLU A 61 -2.06 -13.26 -8.51
CA GLU A 61 -0.70 -13.34 -9.07
C GLU A 61 0.22 -12.26 -8.48
N ALA A 62 -0.29 -11.04 -8.26
CA ALA A 62 0.47 -9.97 -7.62
C ALA A 62 0.84 -10.34 -6.18
N ILE A 63 -0.11 -10.86 -5.39
CA ILE A 63 0.14 -11.32 -4.02
C ILE A 63 1.17 -12.46 -4.00
N HIS A 64 1.05 -13.44 -4.88
CA HIS A 64 2.03 -14.54 -5.00
C HIS A 64 3.43 -14.06 -5.37
N LYS A 65 3.54 -12.98 -6.14
CA LYS A 65 4.80 -12.30 -6.47
C LYS A 65 5.21 -11.27 -5.41
N LYS A 66 4.61 -11.34 -4.22
CA LYS A 66 4.96 -10.53 -3.05
C LYS A 66 4.74 -9.02 -3.24
N LEU A 67 3.74 -8.65 -4.03
CA LEU A 67 3.23 -7.28 -4.11
C LEU A 67 2.03 -7.12 -3.18
N ALA A 68 1.93 -5.94 -2.54
CA ALA A 68 0.74 -5.51 -1.81
C ALA A 68 0.32 -4.10 -2.28
N TYR A 69 -0.98 -3.83 -2.24
CA TYR A 69 -1.53 -2.51 -2.58
C TYR A 69 -2.50 -2.04 -1.51
N VAL A 70 -2.12 -0.98 -0.83
CA VAL A 70 -2.92 -0.29 0.18
C VAL A 70 -3.66 0.85 -0.52
N THR A 71 -4.96 0.70 -0.70
CA THR A 71 -5.82 1.65 -1.42
C THR A 71 -6.07 2.93 -0.63
N GLU A 72 -6.26 4.06 -1.33
CA GLU A 72 -6.69 5.32 -0.72
C GLU A 72 -8.09 5.24 -0.11
N ASP A 73 -9.00 4.50 -0.74
CA ASP A 73 -10.36 4.28 -0.25
C ASP A 73 -10.43 3.09 0.71
N ARG A 74 -9.94 3.34 1.94
CA ARG A 74 -9.94 2.29 2.96
C ARG A 74 -11.34 1.82 3.35
N LYS A 75 -12.38 2.69 3.23
CA LYS A 75 -13.74 2.38 3.67
C LYS A 75 -14.55 1.64 2.62
N GLY A 76 -14.37 1.96 1.35
CA GLY A 76 -15.09 1.32 0.24
C GLY A 76 -14.37 0.08 -0.28
N ASN A 77 -13.05 0.18 -0.48
CA ASN A 77 -12.27 -0.84 -1.17
C ASN A 77 -11.26 -1.55 -0.25
N GLY A 78 -10.88 -0.94 0.86
CA GLY A 78 -9.82 -1.44 1.73
C GLY A 78 -10.28 -2.41 2.80
N LEU A 79 -11.39 -2.12 3.47
CA LEU A 79 -11.87 -2.83 4.66
C LEU A 79 -13.36 -3.16 4.55
N ILE A 80 -13.77 -4.24 5.18
CA ILE A 80 -15.19 -4.56 5.39
C ILE A 80 -15.58 -4.04 6.78
N LEU A 81 -16.13 -2.85 6.83
CA LEU A 81 -16.35 -2.11 8.09
C LEU A 81 -17.28 -2.82 9.07
N SER A 82 -18.23 -3.62 8.58
CA SER A 82 -19.14 -4.45 9.39
C SER A 82 -18.52 -5.71 9.97
N ASN A 83 -17.29 -6.05 9.54
CA ASN A 83 -16.62 -7.25 9.98
C ASN A 83 -15.60 -6.97 11.10
N PRO A 84 -15.32 -7.97 11.95
CA PRO A 84 -14.28 -7.90 12.97
C PRO A 84 -12.90 -7.59 12.41
N ILE A 85 -12.05 -7.00 13.26
CA ILE A 85 -10.64 -6.70 12.96
C ILE A 85 -9.92 -7.99 12.51
N LYS A 86 -10.12 -9.13 13.18
CA LYS A 86 -9.46 -10.39 12.84
C LYS A 86 -9.75 -10.83 11.41
N ILE A 87 -11.00 -10.74 10.96
CA ILE A 87 -11.39 -11.11 9.59
C ILE A 87 -10.73 -10.16 8.58
N ASN A 88 -10.78 -8.85 8.83
CA ASN A 88 -10.13 -7.89 7.94
C ASN A 88 -8.62 -8.10 7.86
N THR A 89 -7.96 -8.42 8.97
CA THR A 89 -6.49 -8.63 9.02
C THR A 89 -6.07 -9.84 8.18
N THR A 90 -6.85 -10.91 8.15
CA THR A 90 -6.45 -12.16 7.50
C THR A 90 -7.00 -12.32 6.09
N LEU A 91 -7.91 -11.45 5.66
CA LEU A 91 -8.69 -11.57 4.41
C LEU A 91 -7.83 -11.72 3.14
N ALA A 92 -6.64 -11.11 3.09
CA ALA A 92 -5.79 -11.13 1.91
C ALA A 92 -4.93 -12.42 1.79
N ASN A 93 -4.91 -13.27 2.83
CA ASN A 93 -4.10 -14.50 2.85
C ASN A 93 -4.81 -15.61 3.65
N LEU A 94 -6.01 -15.98 3.21
CA LEU A 94 -6.83 -17.00 3.89
C LEU A 94 -6.20 -18.39 3.85
N ASP A 95 -5.39 -18.69 2.84
CA ASP A 95 -4.71 -19.98 2.71
C ASP A 95 -3.77 -20.24 3.89
N GLU A 96 -3.10 -19.20 4.40
CA GLU A 96 -2.20 -19.32 5.54
C GLU A 96 -2.91 -19.71 6.83
N ILE A 97 -4.20 -19.37 6.99
CA ILE A 97 -4.99 -19.69 8.19
C ILE A 97 -6.01 -20.80 7.94
N SER A 98 -5.95 -21.48 6.80
CA SER A 98 -6.92 -22.53 6.44
C SER A 98 -6.28 -23.92 6.45
N LYS A 99 -7.07 -24.90 6.82
CA LYS A 99 -6.76 -26.32 6.64
C LYS A 99 -7.88 -26.96 5.82
N HIS A 100 -7.54 -27.51 4.65
CA HIS A 100 -8.53 -28.16 3.76
C HIS A 100 -9.79 -27.30 3.54
N THR A 101 -9.61 -26.02 3.20
CA THR A 101 -10.68 -25.03 2.94
C THR A 101 -11.48 -24.57 4.18
N VAL A 102 -11.11 -25.01 5.38
CA VAL A 102 -11.73 -24.58 6.65
C VAL A 102 -10.78 -23.63 7.37
N ILE A 103 -11.29 -22.44 7.72
CA ILE A 103 -10.52 -21.44 8.48
C ILE A 103 -10.30 -21.95 9.92
N ASP A 104 -9.05 -21.94 10.35
CA ASP A 104 -8.65 -22.16 11.72
C ASP A 104 -8.88 -20.86 12.52
N LYS A 105 -9.95 -20.85 13.32
CA LYS A 105 -10.39 -19.66 14.06
C LYS A 105 -9.40 -19.21 15.12
N ASP A 106 -8.66 -20.15 15.72
CA ASP A 106 -7.64 -19.81 16.73
C ASP A 106 -6.42 -19.18 16.04
N LYS A 107 -5.99 -19.70 14.89
CA LYS A 107 -4.92 -19.10 14.08
C LYS A 107 -5.32 -17.72 13.57
N GLU A 108 -6.55 -17.54 13.07
CA GLU A 108 -7.09 -16.23 12.66
C GLU A 108 -7.03 -15.22 13.80
N TYR A 109 -7.50 -15.61 14.98
CA TYR A 109 -7.50 -14.76 16.16
C TYR A 109 -6.06 -14.35 16.58
N ASN A 110 -5.16 -15.32 16.66
CA ASN A 110 -3.78 -15.10 17.08
C ASN A 110 -3.03 -14.18 16.09
N VAL A 111 -3.16 -14.40 14.79
CA VAL A 111 -2.60 -13.50 13.76
C VAL A 111 -3.09 -12.06 13.95
N ALA A 112 -4.38 -11.88 14.18
CA ALA A 112 -4.93 -10.53 14.37
C ALA A 112 -4.42 -9.87 15.67
N VAL A 113 -4.22 -10.63 16.74
CA VAL A 113 -3.63 -10.14 18.00
C VAL A 113 -2.17 -9.76 17.78
N ASP A 114 -1.40 -10.54 17.05
CA ASP A 114 0.01 -10.25 16.74
C ASP A 114 0.14 -8.95 15.95
N TYR A 115 -0.66 -8.76 14.90
CA TYR A 115 -0.65 -7.52 14.12
C TYR A 115 -1.22 -6.32 14.90
N LYS A 116 -2.23 -6.52 15.76
CA LYS A 116 -2.70 -5.48 16.69
C LYS A 116 -1.56 -4.95 17.54
N ASN A 117 -0.74 -5.86 18.09
CA ASN A 117 0.39 -5.51 18.95
C ASN A 117 1.54 -4.92 18.12
N LYS A 118 1.91 -5.53 16.99
CA LYS A 118 2.98 -5.08 16.10
C LYS A 118 2.76 -3.64 15.61
N LEU A 119 1.51 -3.29 15.25
CA LEU A 119 1.15 -1.97 14.73
C LEU A 119 0.58 -1.03 15.81
N ASN A 120 0.55 -1.45 17.07
CA ASN A 120 -0.03 -0.68 18.18
C ASN A 120 -1.45 -0.18 17.84
N THR A 121 -2.30 -1.09 17.35
CA THR A 121 -3.69 -0.77 17.01
C THR A 121 -4.52 -0.67 18.29
N LYS A 122 -5.10 0.50 18.55
CA LYS A 122 -5.91 0.76 19.76
C LYS A 122 -7.31 0.22 19.57
N CYS A 123 -7.58 -0.94 20.15
CA CYS A 123 -8.90 -1.57 20.23
C CYS A 123 -8.98 -2.46 21.49
N PRO A 124 -10.17 -2.61 22.10
CA PRO A 124 -10.37 -3.51 23.23
C PRO A 124 -10.10 -4.98 22.87
N THR A 125 -10.60 -5.40 21.72
CA THR A 125 -10.47 -6.78 21.22
C THR A 125 -10.47 -6.79 19.70
N VAL A 126 -9.83 -7.81 19.10
CA VAL A 126 -9.83 -8.04 17.65
C VAL A 126 -11.18 -8.57 17.12
N GLU A 127 -12.12 -8.91 18.02
CA GLU A 127 -13.51 -9.25 17.69
C GLU A 127 -14.37 -8.02 17.41
N GLN A 128 -13.88 -6.82 17.74
CA GLN A 128 -14.61 -5.57 17.46
C GLN A 128 -14.66 -5.31 15.95
N ASN A 129 -15.79 -4.80 15.47
CA ASN A 129 -15.94 -4.38 14.08
C ASN A 129 -15.00 -3.19 13.77
N VAL A 130 -14.35 -3.27 12.61
CA VAL A 130 -13.41 -2.22 12.15
C VAL A 130 -14.07 -0.86 12.03
N GLY A 131 -15.36 -0.82 11.67
CA GLY A 131 -16.11 0.43 11.57
C GLY A 131 -16.15 1.26 12.85
N ASN A 132 -15.94 0.66 14.02
CA ASN A 132 -15.92 1.33 15.32
C ASN A 132 -14.55 1.94 15.69
N LEU A 133 -13.53 1.76 14.84
CA LEU A 133 -12.21 2.31 15.07
C LEU A 133 -12.07 3.74 14.54
N SER A 134 -11.13 4.51 15.12
CA SER A 134 -10.68 5.76 14.52
C SER A 134 -10.02 5.55 13.16
N GLY A 135 -9.96 6.59 12.32
CA GLY A 135 -9.36 6.51 11.00
C GLY A 135 -7.93 5.97 11.00
N GLY A 136 -7.10 6.41 11.93
CA GLY A 136 -5.73 5.91 12.08
C GLY A 136 -5.65 4.42 12.45
N ASN A 137 -6.54 3.96 13.34
CA ASN A 137 -6.58 2.52 13.68
C ASN A 137 -7.17 1.68 12.53
N GLN A 138 -8.15 2.19 11.78
CA GLN A 138 -8.59 1.54 10.54
C GLN A 138 -7.45 1.40 9.53
N GLN A 139 -6.62 2.44 9.37
CA GLN A 139 -5.45 2.40 8.48
C GLN A 139 -4.43 1.34 8.92
N LYS A 140 -4.21 1.19 10.22
CA LYS A 140 -3.34 0.12 10.76
C LYS A 140 -3.89 -1.27 10.48
N VAL A 141 -5.21 -1.47 10.57
CA VAL A 141 -5.83 -2.76 10.20
C VAL A 141 -5.68 -3.02 8.70
N LEU A 142 -5.81 -1.99 7.86
CA LEU A 142 -5.59 -2.12 6.41
C LEU A 142 -4.13 -2.48 6.09
N LEU A 143 -3.17 -1.85 6.78
CA LEU A 143 -1.75 -2.22 6.67
C LEU A 143 -1.52 -3.66 7.16
N ALA A 144 -2.09 -4.06 8.30
CA ALA A 144 -1.99 -5.42 8.83
C ALA A 144 -2.48 -6.45 7.81
N LYS A 145 -3.62 -6.20 7.14
CA LYS A 145 -4.17 -7.07 6.10
C LYS A 145 -3.14 -7.38 5.00
N TRP A 146 -2.46 -6.35 4.52
CA TRP A 146 -1.48 -6.51 3.44
C TRP A 146 -0.14 -7.03 3.96
N MET A 147 0.31 -6.62 5.14
CA MET A 147 1.52 -7.16 5.76
C MET A 147 1.40 -8.66 6.06
N PHE A 148 0.20 -9.17 6.31
CA PHE A 148 -0.03 -10.59 6.52
C PHE A 148 0.20 -11.44 5.24
N THR A 149 0.26 -10.85 4.07
CA THR A 149 0.69 -11.52 2.83
C THR A 149 2.22 -11.62 2.72
N ASP A 150 2.96 -11.06 3.68
CA ASP A 150 4.43 -10.98 3.69
C ASP A 150 5.00 -10.42 2.38
N PRO A 151 4.62 -9.19 1.98
CA PRO A 151 5.08 -8.61 0.72
C PRO A 151 6.53 -8.19 0.77
N ASP A 152 7.20 -8.19 -0.38
CA ASP A 152 8.51 -7.57 -0.58
C ASP A 152 8.38 -6.14 -1.11
N ILE A 153 7.27 -5.86 -1.80
CA ILE A 153 6.97 -4.57 -2.42
C ILE A 153 5.57 -4.12 -1.96
N LEU A 154 5.49 -2.93 -1.35
CA LEU A 154 4.24 -2.33 -0.92
C LEU A 154 3.98 -1.05 -1.72
N ILE A 155 2.82 -0.99 -2.36
CA ILE A 155 2.29 0.22 -2.98
C ILE A 155 1.31 0.83 -1.99
N LEU A 156 1.58 2.04 -1.50
CA LEU A 156 0.78 2.75 -0.52
C LEU A 156 0.14 3.97 -1.22
N ASP A 157 -1.16 3.91 -1.44
CA ASP A 157 -1.90 4.99 -2.12
C ASP A 157 -2.59 5.86 -1.07
N GLU A 158 -2.12 7.11 -0.92
CA GLU A 158 -2.57 8.10 0.05
C GLU A 158 -2.65 7.51 1.49
N PRO A 159 -1.57 6.92 2.04
CA PRO A 159 -1.63 6.10 3.25
C PRO A 159 -2.04 6.84 4.50
N THR A 160 -2.00 8.16 4.49
CA THR A 160 -2.35 9.00 5.66
C THR A 160 -3.55 9.89 5.44
N ARG A 161 -4.27 9.71 4.32
CA ARG A 161 -5.42 10.53 3.98
C ARG A 161 -6.56 10.36 5.00
N GLY A 162 -7.05 11.49 5.52
CA GLY A 162 -8.20 11.52 6.42
C GLY A 162 -7.94 10.90 7.80
N ILE A 163 -6.70 10.94 8.28
CA ILE A 163 -6.32 10.58 9.64
C ILE A 163 -5.68 11.76 10.35
N ASP A 164 -5.69 11.75 11.67
CA ASP A 164 -5.11 12.81 12.50
C ASP A 164 -3.56 12.80 12.47
N VAL A 165 -2.95 13.92 12.85
CA VAL A 165 -1.50 14.13 12.78
C VAL A 165 -0.72 13.10 13.61
N GLY A 166 -1.23 12.74 14.80
CA GLY A 166 -0.57 11.73 15.64
C GLY A 166 -0.58 10.36 15.00
N ALA A 167 -1.70 9.97 14.37
CA ALA A 167 -1.80 8.72 13.65
C ALA A 167 -0.96 8.71 12.36
N LYS A 168 -0.83 9.86 11.66
CA LYS A 168 0.09 9.97 10.51
C LYS A 168 1.51 9.61 10.91
N TYR A 169 2.01 10.17 12.00
CA TYR A 169 3.35 9.88 12.50
C TYR A 169 3.56 8.39 12.79
N GLU A 170 2.56 7.73 13.40
CA GLU A 170 2.63 6.29 13.65
C GLU A 170 2.70 5.49 12.33
N ILE A 171 1.98 5.90 11.27
CA ILE A 171 2.07 5.27 9.94
C ILE A 171 3.47 5.47 9.32
N TYR A 172 4.06 6.65 9.43
CA TYR A 172 5.43 6.89 8.96
C TYR A 172 6.45 6.00 9.67
N CYS A 173 6.32 5.82 10.98
CA CYS A 173 7.18 4.90 11.74
C CYS A 173 7.04 3.45 11.23
N ILE A 174 5.83 3.00 10.90
CA ILE A 174 5.58 1.66 10.33
C ILE A 174 6.25 1.54 8.96
N ILE A 175 6.12 2.54 8.08
CA ILE A 175 6.76 2.55 6.76
C ILE A 175 8.27 2.49 6.89
N ASN A 176 8.87 3.31 7.75
CA ASN A 176 10.31 3.31 8.00
C ASN A 176 10.81 1.96 8.54
N GLN A 177 10.05 1.32 9.42
CA GLN A 177 10.40 -0.02 9.91
C GLN A 177 10.37 -1.05 8.78
N LEU A 178 9.37 -1.06 7.91
CA LEU A 178 9.28 -1.97 6.77
C LEU A 178 10.48 -1.80 5.83
N VAL A 179 10.88 -0.58 5.55
CA VAL A 179 12.04 -0.27 4.71
C VAL A 179 13.34 -0.74 5.38
N ALA A 180 13.50 -0.52 6.70
CA ALA A 180 14.62 -1.02 7.47
C ALA A 180 14.69 -2.56 7.50
N GLU A 181 13.56 -3.25 7.41
CA GLU A 181 13.46 -4.71 7.23
C GLU A 181 13.78 -5.14 5.79
N GLY A 182 14.09 -4.20 4.89
CA GLY A 182 14.46 -4.46 3.49
C GLY A 182 13.28 -4.55 2.52
N LYS A 183 12.08 -4.14 2.92
CA LYS A 183 10.94 -4.02 2.00
C LYS A 183 11.12 -2.81 1.08
N SER A 184 10.53 -2.87 -0.12
CA SER A 184 10.47 -1.75 -1.06
C SER A 184 9.12 -1.09 -0.96
N VAL A 185 9.08 0.24 -0.92
CA VAL A 185 7.83 0.99 -0.80
C VAL A 185 7.68 1.96 -1.96
N ILE A 186 6.54 1.91 -2.63
CA ILE A 186 6.08 2.94 -3.56
C ILE A 186 4.97 3.72 -2.86
N MET A 187 5.20 4.99 -2.58
CA MET A 187 4.30 5.84 -1.84
C MET A 187 3.68 6.91 -2.74
N ILE A 188 2.39 6.85 -2.91
CA ILE A 188 1.62 7.87 -3.63
C ILE A 188 1.03 8.81 -2.60
N SER A 189 1.30 10.09 -2.72
CA SER A 189 0.69 11.11 -1.85
C SER A 189 0.44 12.42 -2.60
N SER A 190 -0.65 13.07 -2.26
CA SER A 190 -0.97 14.45 -2.66
C SER A 190 -0.40 15.50 -1.70
N GLU A 191 0.10 15.07 -0.54
CA GLU A 191 0.69 15.93 0.46
C GLU A 191 2.20 16.07 0.23
N LEU A 192 2.65 17.21 -0.30
CA LEU A 192 4.09 17.45 -0.57
C LEU A 192 4.99 17.28 0.66
N PRO A 193 4.62 17.74 1.88
CA PRO A 193 5.45 17.51 3.06
C PRO A 193 5.68 16.02 3.36
N GLU A 194 4.69 15.17 3.04
CA GLU A 194 4.80 13.72 3.22
C GLU A 194 5.81 13.13 2.22
N ILE A 195 5.68 13.46 0.94
CA ILE A 195 6.61 13.03 -0.10
C ILE A 195 8.04 13.48 0.19
N LEU A 196 8.23 14.76 0.55
CA LEU A 196 9.54 15.34 0.85
C LEU A 196 10.16 14.75 2.13
N GLY A 197 9.34 14.38 3.11
CA GLY A 197 9.83 13.87 4.39
C GLY A 197 10.07 12.35 4.43
N MET A 198 9.48 11.59 3.51
CA MET A 198 9.49 10.14 3.57
C MET A 198 10.23 9.46 2.42
N CYS A 199 10.40 10.12 1.28
CA CYS A 199 10.86 9.45 0.06
C CYS A 199 12.34 9.70 -0.20
N ASP A 200 13.06 8.63 -0.54
CA ASP A 200 14.48 8.68 -0.97
C ASP A 200 14.59 9.23 -2.39
N ARG A 201 13.56 8.97 -3.21
CA ARG A 201 13.49 9.37 -4.61
C ARG A 201 12.04 9.63 -4.99
N ILE A 202 11.80 10.60 -5.87
CA ILE A 202 10.46 11.08 -6.20
C ILE A 202 10.29 11.12 -7.71
N TYR A 203 9.25 10.45 -8.20
CA TYR A 203 8.73 10.62 -9.55
C TYR A 203 7.60 11.64 -9.55
N VAL A 204 7.66 12.60 -10.46
CA VAL A 204 6.60 13.59 -10.67
C VAL A 204 5.75 13.14 -11.84
N MET A 205 4.45 12.95 -11.59
CA MET A 205 3.50 12.48 -12.59
C MET A 205 2.53 13.60 -12.99
N ASN A 206 2.38 13.81 -14.29
CA ASN A 206 1.43 14.75 -14.86
C ASN A 206 0.75 14.14 -16.09
N GLU A 207 -0.57 14.26 -16.19
CA GLU A 207 -1.38 13.78 -17.33
C GLU A 207 -1.03 12.35 -17.79
N GLY A 208 -0.82 11.44 -16.84
CA GLY A 208 -0.54 10.03 -17.11
C GLY A 208 0.91 9.72 -17.47
N LYS A 209 1.84 10.67 -17.37
CA LYS A 209 3.25 10.50 -17.69
C LYS A 209 4.13 10.89 -16.52
N ILE A 210 5.28 10.25 -16.39
CA ILE A 210 6.37 10.75 -15.54
C ILE A 210 7.06 11.88 -16.30
N VAL A 211 7.07 13.07 -15.68
CA VAL A 211 7.66 14.29 -16.24
C VAL A 211 8.97 14.68 -15.58
N GLY A 212 9.30 14.05 -14.44
CA GLY A 212 10.56 14.27 -13.72
C GLY A 212 10.85 13.18 -12.70
N GLU A 213 12.12 13.04 -12.37
CA GLU A 213 12.65 12.22 -11.28
C GLU A 213 13.62 13.06 -10.47
N LEU A 214 13.48 13.06 -9.14
CA LEU A 214 14.28 13.85 -8.22
C LEU A 214 14.81 12.94 -7.10
N ALA A 215 16.06 13.17 -6.68
CA ALA A 215 16.53 12.63 -5.41
C ALA A 215 15.79 13.33 -4.26
N GLY A 216 15.40 12.59 -3.21
CA GLY A 216 14.68 13.19 -2.07
C GLY A 216 15.44 14.31 -1.40
N SER A 217 16.78 14.22 -1.35
CA SER A 217 17.66 15.25 -0.79
C SER A 217 17.73 16.57 -1.61
N GLU A 218 17.34 16.52 -2.89
CA GLU A 218 17.37 17.66 -3.80
C GLU A 218 15.96 18.21 -4.11
N ALA A 219 14.92 17.44 -3.70
CA ALA A 219 13.56 17.78 -3.99
C ALA A 219 13.08 18.96 -3.14
N THR A 220 12.46 19.92 -3.81
CA THR A 220 11.76 21.05 -3.17
C THR A 220 10.33 21.13 -3.68
N GLN A 221 9.49 21.87 -2.97
CA GLN A 221 8.10 22.07 -3.37
C GLN A 221 8.02 22.71 -4.77
N GLU A 222 8.90 23.65 -5.07
CA GLU A 222 8.92 24.35 -6.37
C GLU A 222 9.32 23.44 -7.53
N LEU A 223 10.21 22.46 -7.28
CA LEU A 223 10.63 21.51 -8.32
C LEU A 223 9.58 20.44 -8.62
N ILE A 224 8.69 20.15 -7.66
CA ILE A 224 7.64 19.14 -7.82
C ILE A 224 6.38 19.73 -8.46
N MET A 225 6.11 21.03 -8.28
CA MET A 225 4.95 21.74 -8.86
C MET A 225 5.22 22.28 -10.25
#